data_fbac13b6be2deb35cb0a1d594cf9eaad
#
_entry.id   fbac13b6be2deb35cb0a1d594cf9eaad
#
_cell.length_a   1.000
_cell.length_b   1.000
_cell.length_c   1.000
_cell.angle_alpha   90.00
_cell.angle_beta   90.00
_cell.angle_gamma   90.00
#
_symmetry.space_group_name_H-M   'P 1'
#
loop_
_entity.id
_entity.type
_entity.pdbx_description
1 polymer ?
#
loop_
_entity_poly.entity_id
_entity_poly.type
_entity_poly.pdbx_seq_one_letter_code
_entity_poly.pdbx_strand_id
1 'polypeptide(L)'
;CKKILFLLKDQIHPEQYHKKKQETFFILFGKIKLILKEKRKKIIKILSEGDTFTIKPGVTHKFITKSNPGSVIEELSTYSSKSDSFYVDKSINLNKDRKTFISIN
;
A
#
# COMPACT_ATOMS: atom_id res chain seq x y z
N CYS A 1 13.70 1.73 4.66
CA CYS A 1 12.99 2.96 4.28
C CYS A 1 11.70 3.09 5.07
N LYS A 2 11.42 4.29 5.53
CA LYS A 2 10.20 4.60 6.29
C LYS A 2 9.41 5.68 5.56
N LYS A 3 8.11 5.45 5.42
CA LYS A 3 7.20 6.38 4.74
C LYS A 3 5.91 6.52 5.51
N ILE A 4 5.28 7.69 5.41
CA ILE A 4 3.92 7.91 5.90
C ILE A 4 3.02 8.08 4.67
N LEU A 5 1.99 7.26 4.57
CA LEU A 5 1.04 7.27 3.47
C LEU A 5 -0.30 7.82 3.95
N PHE A 6 -0.84 8.77 3.21
CA PHE A 6 -2.17 9.32 3.45
C PHE A 6 -3.12 8.78 2.39
N LEU A 7 -4.10 7.99 2.81
CA LEU A 7 -5.11 7.40 1.93
C LEU A 7 -6.40 8.20 2.09
N LEU A 8 -6.73 8.98 1.09
CA LEU A 8 -7.96 9.78 1.12
C LEU A 8 -9.14 8.96 0.58
N LYS A 9 -10.32 9.24 1.13
CA LYS A 9 -11.55 8.65 0.62
C LYS A 9 -11.69 8.98 -0.88
N ASP A 10 -12.17 8.01 -1.65
CA ASP A 10 -12.37 8.11 -3.09
C ASP A 10 -11.07 8.22 -3.91
N GLN A 11 -9.91 8.19 -3.26
CA GLN A 11 -8.64 8.11 -3.96
C GLN A 11 -8.41 6.67 -4.42
N ILE A 12 -8.03 6.50 -5.68
CA ILE A 12 -7.74 5.19 -6.24
C ILE A 12 -6.28 4.83 -5.95
N HIS A 13 -6.08 3.73 -5.24
CA HIS A 13 -4.76 3.14 -5.01
C HIS A 13 -4.60 1.95 -5.94
N PRO A 14 -3.59 1.94 -6.81
CA PRO A 14 -3.41 0.86 -7.76
C PRO A 14 -2.95 -0.43 -7.09
N GLU A 15 -3.36 -1.55 -7.66
CA GLU A 15 -2.78 -2.84 -7.30
C GLU A 15 -1.32 -2.87 -7.74
N GLN A 16 -0.45 -3.32 -6.85
CA GLN A 16 0.98 -3.39 -7.12
C GLN A 16 1.64 -4.53 -6.37
N TYR A 17 2.83 -4.89 -6.82
CA TYR A 17 3.70 -5.83 -6.12
C TYR A 17 5.14 -5.38 -6.23
N HIS A 18 5.99 -5.92 -5.35
CA HIS A 18 7.41 -5.66 -5.34
C HIS A 18 8.14 -6.98 -5.43
N LYS A 19 9.23 -7.02 -6.20
CA LYS A 19 10.00 -8.25 -6.36
C LYS A 19 11.05 -8.44 -5.28
N LYS A 20 11.54 -7.36 -4.70
CA LYS A 20 12.68 -7.38 -3.77
C LYS A 20 12.32 -7.00 -2.35
N LYS A 21 11.50 -5.97 -2.16
CA LYS A 21 11.26 -5.45 -0.83
C LYS A 21 10.14 -6.16 -0.11
N GLN A 22 10.32 -6.27 1.21
CA GLN A 22 9.29 -6.63 2.15
C GLN A 22 8.80 -5.34 2.81
N GLU A 23 7.50 -5.23 3.00
CA GLU A 23 6.89 -4.04 3.59
C GLU A 23 6.10 -4.42 4.84
N THR A 24 6.24 -3.61 5.90
CA THR A 24 5.41 -3.73 7.10
C THR A 24 4.63 -2.43 7.25
N PHE A 25 3.33 -2.57 7.43
CA PHE A 25 2.40 -1.44 7.55
C PHE A 25 1.84 -1.35 8.96
N PHE A 26 1.80 -0.14 9.49
CA PHE A 26 1.21 0.19 10.78
C PHE A 26 0.07 1.16 10.52
N ILE A 27 -1.12 0.84 11.01
CA ILE A 27 -2.27 1.72 10.84
C ILE A 27 -2.24 2.77 11.95
N LEU A 28 -1.92 4.01 11.57
CA LEU A 28 -1.82 5.11 12.52
C LEU A 28 -3.17 5.79 12.77
N PHE A 29 -4.03 5.82 11.75
CA PHE A 29 -5.34 6.46 11.85
C PHE A 29 -6.31 5.79 10.88
N GLY A 30 -7.54 5.59 11.34
CA GLY A 30 -8.62 5.10 10.51
C GLY A 30 -8.62 3.59 10.33
N LYS A 31 -9.35 3.15 9.32
CA LYS A 31 -9.55 1.74 9.01
C LYS A 31 -9.31 1.54 7.52
N ILE A 32 -8.62 0.46 7.17
CA ILE A 32 -8.36 0.13 5.78
C ILE A 32 -8.80 -1.30 5.46
N LYS A 33 -9.11 -1.50 4.19
CA LYS A 33 -9.29 -2.82 3.59
C LYS A 33 -8.05 -3.11 2.77
N LEU A 34 -7.33 -4.18 3.13
CA LEU A 34 -6.16 -4.64 2.41
C LEU A 34 -6.54 -5.87 1.60
N ILE A 35 -6.33 -5.80 0.29
CA ILE A 35 -6.59 -6.90 -0.62
C ILE A 35 -5.25 -7.45 -1.07
N LEU A 36 -5.02 -8.74 -0.80
CA LEU A 36 -3.80 -9.44 -1.15
C LEU A 36 -4.11 -10.52 -2.18
N LYS A 37 -3.24 -10.65 -3.17
CA LYS A 37 -3.32 -11.74 -4.14
C LYS A 37 -1.98 -12.43 -4.22
N GLU A 38 -1.98 -13.72 -3.95
CA GLU A 38 -0.80 -14.57 -4.04
C GLU A 38 -1.19 -15.85 -4.75
N LYS A 39 -0.51 -16.15 -5.87
CA LYS A 39 -0.87 -17.28 -6.73
C LYS A 39 -2.33 -17.16 -7.15
N ARG A 40 -3.19 -18.13 -6.79
CA ARG A 40 -4.62 -18.11 -7.12
C ARG A 40 -5.49 -17.74 -5.94
N LYS A 41 -4.88 -17.29 -4.83
CA LYS A 41 -5.61 -16.93 -3.62
C LYS A 41 -5.78 -15.43 -3.51
N LYS A 42 -6.98 -15.02 -3.12
CA LYS A 42 -7.29 -13.64 -2.77
C LYS A 42 -7.65 -13.60 -1.29
N ILE A 43 -6.95 -12.74 -0.56
CA ILE A 43 -7.15 -12.57 0.88
C ILE A 43 -7.54 -11.13 1.13
N ILE A 44 -8.58 -10.93 1.95
CA ILE A 44 -9.04 -9.60 2.34
C ILE A 44 -8.86 -9.47 3.85
N LYS A 45 -8.18 -8.40 4.26
CA LYS A 45 -7.96 -8.06 5.66
C LYS A 45 -8.52 -6.68 5.95
N ILE A 46 -9.23 -6.54 7.06
CA ILE A 46 -9.65 -5.24 7.57
C ILE A 46 -8.70 -4.89 8.73
N LEU A 47 -8.01 -3.78 8.59
CA LEU A 47 -7.03 -3.31 9.57
C LEU A 47 -7.50 -1.99 10.17
N SER A 48 -7.38 -1.88 11.48
CA SER A 48 -7.78 -0.70 12.25
C SER A 48 -6.55 -0.09 12.94
N GLU A 49 -6.72 1.08 13.53
CA GLU A 49 -5.65 1.74 14.30
C GLU A 49 -4.96 0.76 15.23
N GLY A 50 -3.63 0.79 15.21
CA GLY A 50 -2.79 -0.08 16.02
C GLY A 50 -2.48 -1.43 15.39
N ASP A 51 -3.17 -1.81 14.31
CA ASP A 51 -2.88 -3.07 13.62
C ASP A 51 -1.63 -2.94 12.77
N THR A 52 -0.94 -4.08 12.60
CA THR A 52 0.23 -4.18 11.73
C THR A 52 0.04 -5.33 10.75
N PHE A 53 0.67 -5.22 9.60
CA PHE A 53 0.65 -6.28 8.61
C PHE A 53 1.93 -6.24 7.76
N THR A 54 2.52 -7.41 7.51
CA THR A 54 3.72 -7.52 6.68
C THR A 54 3.39 -8.19 5.35
N ILE A 55 3.82 -7.56 4.27
CA ILE A 55 3.64 -8.08 2.90
C ILE A 55 5.01 -8.51 2.38
N LYS A 56 5.11 -9.78 2.01
CA LYS A 56 6.34 -10.37 1.46
C LYS A 56 6.50 -9.96 0.00
N PRO A 57 7.74 -10.01 -0.53
CA PRO A 57 7.97 -9.79 -1.96
C PRO A 57 7.10 -10.72 -2.83
N GLY A 58 6.65 -10.22 -3.96
CA GLY A 58 5.85 -10.98 -4.92
C GLY A 58 4.36 -11.01 -4.66
N VAL A 59 3.90 -10.54 -3.50
CA VAL A 59 2.48 -10.51 -3.18
C VAL A 59 1.85 -9.22 -3.71
N THR A 60 0.86 -9.37 -4.59
CA THR A 60 0.10 -8.23 -5.11
C THR A 60 -0.82 -7.70 -4.04
N HIS A 61 -0.83 -6.40 -3.85
CA HIS A 61 -1.63 -5.77 -2.79
C HIS A 61 -2.27 -4.46 -3.25
N LYS A 62 -3.36 -4.13 -2.58
CA LYS A 62 -4.10 -2.89 -2.80
C LYS A 62 -4.74 -2.46 -1.49
N PHE A 63 -4.65 -1.15 -1.21
CA PHE A 63 -5.30 -0.54 -0.05
C PHE A 63 -6.55 0.21 -0.46
N ILE A 64 -7.59 0.09 0.33
CA ILE A 64 -8.80 0.91 0.22
C ILE A 64 -9.10 1.46 1.59
N THR A 65 -9.17 2.79 1.73
CA THR A 65 -9.57 3.36 3.01
C THR A 65 -11.06 3.10 3.26
N LYS A 66 -11.37 2.76 4.51
CA LYS A 66 -12.75 2.56 4.99
C LYS A 66 -13.18 3.68 5.90
N SER A 67 -12.37 4.70 6.06
CA SER A 67 -12.62 5.85 6.91
C SER A 67 -12.83 7.12 6.09
N ASN A 68 -13.59 8.05 6.62
CA ASN A 68 -13.79 9.38 6.06
C ASN A 68 -13.23 10.40 7.06
N PRO A 69 -12.29 11.28 6.65
CA PRO A 69 -11.86 11.58 5.26
C PRO A 69 -10.79 10.64 4.70
N GLY A 70 -10.26 9.71 5.48
CA GLY A 70 -9.24 8.81 4.99
C GLY A 70 -8.53 8.08 6.11
N SER A 71 -7.36 7.51 5.80
CA SER A 71 -6.54 6.75 6.74
C SER A 71 -5.08 7.15 6.61
N VAL A 72 -4.31 6.89 7.68
CA VAL A 72 -2.88 7.17 7.71
C VAL A 72 -2.16 5.87 8.04
N ILE A 73 -1.18 5.53 7.21
CA ILE A 73 -0.40 4.29 7.34
C ILE A 73 1.08 4.64 7.39
N GLU A 74 1.81 4.02 8.30
CA GLU A 74 3.26 4.06 8.30
C GLU A 74 3.79 2.79 7.63
N GLU A 75 4.67 2.97 6.66
CA GLU A 75 5.32 1.87 5.95
C GLU A 75 6.79 1.79 6.33
N LEU A 76 7.23 0.60 6.73
CA LEU A 76 8.66 0.28 6.87
C LEU A 76 8.99 -0.78 5.83
N SER A 77 10.03 -0.54 5.03
CA SER A 77 10.45 -1.50 4.02
C SER A 77 11.93 -1.79 4.10
N THR A 78 12.29 -3.03 3.71
CA THR A 78 13.68 -3.48 3.71
C THR A 78 14.49 -2.85 2.58
N TYR A 79 13.81 -2.42 1.51
CA TYR A 79 14.41 -1.84 0.33
C TYR A 79 13.40 -0.92 -0.32
N SER A 80 13.88 0.16 -0.91
CA SER A 80 12.99 1.08 -1.62
C SER A 80 13.64 1.56 -2.90
N SER A 81 12.94 1.33 -4.03
CA SER A 81 13.36 1.81 -5.35
C SER A 81 12.12 1.92 -6.21
N LYS A 82 12.05 2.97 -7.01
CA LYS A 82 10.95 3.13 -7.97
C LYS A 82 10.93 1.99 -8.99
N SER A 83 12.09 1.43 -9.31
CA SER A 83 12.20 0.32 -10.26
C SER A 83 11.67 -1.00 -9.71
N ASP A 84 11.40 -1.10 -8.39
CA ASP A 84 10.87 -2.30 -7.76
C ASP A 84 9.35 -2.25 -7.54
N SER A 85 8.67 -1.27 -8.08
CA SER A 85 7.20 -1.17 -8.00
C SER A 85 6.59 -1.53 -9.33
N PHE A 86 5.75 -2.56 -9.33
CA PHE A 86 5.09 -3.08 -10.53
C PHE A 86 3.59 -2.99 -10.34
N TYR A 87 2.91 -2.33 -11.27
CA TYR A 87 1.48 -2.12 -11.20
C TYR A 87 0.75 -3.10 -12.11
N VAL A 88 -0.35 -3.63 -11.62
CA VAL A 88 -1.21 -4.52 -12.40
C VAL A 88 -1.80 -3.76 -13.59
N ASP A 89 -2.24 -2.52 -13.37
CA ASP A 89 -2.63 -1.62 -14.45
C ASP A 89 -1.41 -0.86 -14.93
N LYS A 90 -0.88 -1.22 -16.10
CA LYS A 90 0.35 -0.65 -16.64
C LYS A 90 0.25 0.85 -16.94
N SER A 91 -0.96 1.38 -17.14
CA SER A 91 -1.13 2.82 -17.38
C SER A 91 -0.68 3.66 -16.18
N ILE A 92 -0.74 3.11 -14.98
CA ILE A 92 -0.33 3.79 -13.75
C ILE A 92 1.16 4.12 -13.77
N ASN A 93 1.99 3.24 -14.35
CA ASN A 93 3.45 3.46 -14.43
C ASN A 93 3.80 4.69 -15.26
N LEU A 94 2.94 5.07 -16.20
CA LEU A 94 3.14 6.20 -17.11
C LEU A 94 2.48 7.48 -16.61
N ASN A 95 1.68 7.41 -15.56
CA ASN A 95 0.95 8.56 -15.02
C ASN A 95 1.84 9.36 -14.07
N LYS A 96 2.40 10.45 -14.56
CA LYS A 96 3.26 11.35 -13.79
C LYS A 96 2.48 12.22 -12.81
N ASP A 97 1.18 12.35 -13.00
CA ASP A 97 0.31 13.16 -12.14
C ASP A 97 -0.27 12.39 -10.97
N ARG A 98 0.09 11.12 -10.85
CA ARG A 98 -0.33 10.31 -9.71
C ARG A 98 0.19 10.92 -8.42
N LYS A 99 -0.74 11.21 -7.51
CA LYS A 99 -0.41 11.88 -6.24
C LYS A 99 -0.43 10.87 -5.10
N THR A 100 0.70 10.72 -4.46
CA THR A 100 0.81 10.01 -3.19
C THR A 100 1.66 10.90 -2.29
N PHE A 101 1.09 11.32 -1.16
CA PHE A 101 1.83 12.13 -0.20
C PHE A 101 2.65 11.20 0.67
N ILE A 102 3.96 11.36 0.64
CA ILE A 102 4.90 10.51 1.36
C ILE A 102 5.81 11.40 2.19
N SER A 103 5.91 11.10 3.48
CA SER A 103 6.94 11.66 4.35
C SER A 103 8.01 10.59 4.54
N ILE A 104 9.25 10.93 4.21
CA ILE A 104 10.40 10.02 4.33
C ILE A 104 11.27 10.50 5.49
N ASN A 105 11.52 9.60 6.43
CA ASN A 105 12.43 9.86 7.55
C ASN A 105 13.75 9.17 7.36
#